data_b1ad43dff283967c387755bdbe5d4a77
#
_entry.id   b1ad43dff283967c387755bdbe5d4a77
#
_cell.length_a   1.000
_cell.length_b   1.000
_cell.length_c   1.000
_cell.angle_alpha   90.00
_cell.angle_beta   90.00
_cell.angle_gamma   90.00
#
_symmetry.space_group_name_H-M   'P 1'
#
loop_
_entity.id
_entity.type
_entity.pdbx_description
1 polymer ?
#
loop_
_entity_poly.entity_id
_entity_poly.type
_entity_poly.pdbx_seq_one_letter_code
_entity_poly.pdbx_strand_id
1 'polypeptide(L)'
;MLIIPAIDLKDGKCVQLQQGLMDKSTIFSENPSEMARKWVDEGAKRLHLVDLNGAFSGKPVNETAIKSIVSEVGGEIPIQLGGGIRNIDTVESFLNSGVDSVIIGTAAVTNPGFLHEACFAFPGQIIVGLDAKDGDVAINGWEKMTGHNVIELAQKFEDYGVESVIYTDIGRDGMLSGVNIEATVKLSESLKIPVVASGGVSNLTDIKALCDVANIGIRGVITGTAIYEGTLDFEAAQQLAKELTG
;
A
#
# COMPACT_ATOMS: atom_id res chain seq x y z
N MET A 1 11.57 -8.69 -7.30
CA MET A 1 10.85 -7.79 -6.36
C MET A 1 9.92 -6.87 -7.16
N LEU A 2 8.70 -6.57 -6.71
CA LEU A 2 7.75 -5.70 -7.41
C LEU A 2 8.00 -4.23 -7.05
N ILE A 3 7.96 -3.34 -8.06
CA ILE A 3 7.85 -1.90 -7.85
C ILE A 3 6.38 -1.53 -8.11
N ILE A 4 5.69 -1.04 -7.09
CA ILE A 4 4.24 -0.86 -7.08
C ILE A 4 3.94 0.65 -7.04
N PRO A 5 3.43 1.26 -8.12
CA PRO A 5 3.07 2.66 -8.10
C PRO A 5 1.79 2.86 -7.28
N ALA A 6 1.80 3.92 -6.45
CA ALA A 6 0.64 4.32 -5.66
C ALA A 6 -0.18 5.39 -6.37
N ILE A 7 -1.50 5.28 -6.29
CA ILE A 7 -2.46 6.30 -6.67
C ILE A 7 -3.32 6.61 -5.45
N ASP A 8 -3.05 7.75 -4.83
CA ASP A 8 -3.82 8.27 -3.71
C ASP A 8 -4.99 9.09 -4.23
N LEU A 9 -6.21 8.74 -3.80
CA LEU A 9 -7.45 9.35 -4.25
C LEU A 9 -8.02 10.26 -3.17
N LYS A 10 -8.21 11.54 -3.52
CA LYS A 10 -8.88 12.53 -2.70
C LYS A 10 -9.84 13.37 -3.55
N ASP A 11 -11.10 13.43 -3.14
CA ASP A 11 -12.14 14.20 -3.81
C ASP A 11 -12.23 13.88 -5.33
N GLY A 12 -12.04 12.60 -5.69
CA GLY A 12 -12.07 12.09 -7.05
C GLY A 12 -10.81 12.32 -7.88
N LYS A 13 -9.73 12.85 -7.30
CA LYS A 13 -8.48 13.21 -7.99
C LYS A 13 -7.29 12.42 -7.46
N CYS A 14 -6.23 12.31 -8.28
CA CYS A 14 -4.95 11.77 -7.84
C CYS A 14 -4.16 12.84 -7.13
N VAL A 15 -3.78 12.56 -5.89
CA VAL A 15 -3.06 13.50 -5.04
C VAL A 15 -1.83 12.86 -4.40
N GLN A 16 -0.98 13.70 -3.81
CA GLN A 16 0.05 13.29 -2.87
C GLN A 16 -0.12 14.11 -1.59
N LEU A 17 -0.06 13.45 -0.45
CA LEU A 17 -0.06 14.11 0.85
C LEU A 17 1.37 14.32 1.35
N GLN A 18 1.62 15.43 2.02
CA GLN A 18 2.85 15.62 2.78
C GLN A 18 2.65 15.04 4.18
N GLN A 19 3.37 13.96 4.50
CA GLN A 19 3.27 13.25 5.79
C GLN A 19 1.84 12.91 6.21
N GLY A 20 1.00 12.48 5.28
CA GLY A 20 -0.40 12.10 5.55
C GLY A 20 -1.36 13.26 5.86
N LEU A 21 -0.91 14.52 5.78
CA LEU A 21 -1.73 15.68 6.12
C LEU A 21 -2.71 16.02 4.99
N MET A 22 -4.01 15.86 5.25
CA MET A 22 -5.08 16.08 4.26
C MET A 22 -5.15 17.52 3.74
N ASP A 23 -4.78 18.51 4.55
CA ASP A 23 -4.75 19.92 4.16
C ASP A 23 -3.51 20.30 3.34
N LYS A 24 -2.51 19.42 3.28
CA LYS A 24 -1.28 19.59 2.49
C LYS A 24 -1.24 18.58 1.33
N SER A 25 -2.24 18.64 0.47
CA SER A 25 -2.30 17.79 -0.72
C SER A 25 -1.92 18.55 -1.99
N THR A 26 -1.10 17.91 -2.83
CA THR A 26 -0.80 18.37 -4.19
C THR A 26 -1.57 17.50 -5.18
N ILE A 27 -2.30 18.11 -6.12
CA ILE A 27 -3.01 17.38 -7.17
C ILE A 27 -2.04 17.12 -8.32
N PHE A 28 -1.87 15.86 -8.71
CA PHE A 28 -1.05 15.44 -9.86
C PHE A 28 -1.89 15.11 -11.09
N SER A 29 -3.13 14.66 -10.91
CA SER A 29 -4.06 14.45 -12.02
C SER A 29 -5.51 14.61 -11.55
N GLU A 30 -6.33 15.18 -12.41
CA GLU A 30 -7.78 15.20 -12.25
C GLU A 30 -8.46 13.95 -12.84
N ASN A 31 -7.69 13.10 -13.55
CA ASN A 31 -8.20 11.89 -14.19
C ASN A 31 -7.47 10.65 -13.66
N PRO A 32 -8.05 9.94 -12.65
CA PRO A 32 -7.45 8.75 -12.08
C PRO A 32 -7.26 7.58 -13.05
N SER A 33 -8.17 7.38 -14.02
CA SER A 33 -8.03 6.30 -15.00
C SER A 33 -6.86 6.52 -15.96
N GLU A 34 -6.62 7.74 -16.42
CA GLU A 34 -5.45 8.07 -17.24
C GLU A 34 -4.14 7.88 -16.46
N MET A 35 -4.13 8.22 -15.17
CA MET A 35 -2.97 7.97 -14.31
C MET A 35 -2.68 6.47 -14.15
N ALA A 36 -3.72 5.65 -13.96
CA ALA A 36 -3.58 4.21 -13.90
C ALA A 36 -3.05 3.63 -15.22
N ARG A 37 -3.61 4.08 -16.37
CA ARG A 37 -3.13 3.69 -17.71
C ARG A 37 -1.64 4.04 -17.89
N LYS A 38 -1.24 5.25 -17.52
CA LYS A 38 0.17 5.67 -17.57
C LYS A 38 1.08 4.68 -16.85
N TRP A 39 0.76 4.29 -15.62
CA TRP A 39 1.60 3.35 -14.87
C TRP A 39 1.63 1.96 -15.49
N VAL A 40 0.50 1.48 -16.04
CA VAL A 40 0.46 0.20 -16.78
C VAL A 40 1.35 0.26 -18.02
N ASP A 41 1.26 1.33 -18.81
CA ASP A 41 2.07 1.53 -20.01
C ASP A 41 3.57 1.65 -19.70
N GLU A 42 3.93 2.20 -18.53
CA GLU A 42 5.30 2.25 -18.01
C GLU A 42 5.72 0.92 -17.33
N GLY A 43 4.93 -0.14 -17.45
CA GLY A 43 5.31 -1.50 -17.06
C GLY A 43 4.96 -1.93 -15.64
N ALA A 44 4.06 -1.21 -14.95
CA ALA A 44 3.57 -1.66 -13.64
C ALA A 44 3.03 -3.09 -13.72
N LYS A 45 3.29 -3.88 -12.68
CA LYS A 45 2.81 -5.26 -12.53
C LYS A 45 1.75 -5.41 -11.44
N ARG A 46 1.47 -4.36 -10.70
CA ARG A 46 0.42 -4.20 -9.69
C ARG A 46 0.18 -2.72 -9.47
N LEU A 47 -1.05 -2.31 -9.19
CA LEU A 47 -1.38 -0.97 -8.74
C LEU A 47 -1.78 -0.98 -7.27
N HIS A 48 -1.33 0.05 -6.53
CA HIS A 48 -1.75 0.32 -5.16
C HIS A 48 -2.65 1.56 -5.15
N LEU A 49 -3.90 1.40 -4.72
CA LEU A 49 -4.88 2.48 -4.61
C LEU A 49 -5.19 2.78 -3.15
N VAL A 50 -5.30 4.05 -2.81
CA VAL A 50 -5.76 4.49 -1.48
C VAL A 50 -6.92 5.47 -1.61
N ASP A 51 -8.07 5.13 -1.04
CA ASP A 51 -9.15 6.08 -0.81
C ASP A 51 -8.85 6.89 0.46
N LEU A 52 -8.17 8.04 0.30
CA LEU A 52 -7.78 8.89 1.43
C LEU A 52 -8.99 9.43 2.20
N ASN A 53 -10.03 9.90 1.50
CA ASN A 53 -11.26 10.33 2.16
C ASN A 53 -11.89 9.18 2.95
N GLY A 54 -11.85 7.96 2.38
CA GLY A 54 -12.33 6.76 3.05
C GLY A 54 -11.53 6.39 4.29
N ALA A 55 -10.21 6.51 4.24
CA ALA A 55 -9.34 6.24 5.40
C ALA A 55 -9.71 7.10 6.61
N PHE A 56 -10.00 8.39 6.40
CA PHE A 56 -10.41 9.33 7.44
C PHE A 56 -11.88 9.15 7.85
N SER A 57 -12.81 9.02 6.90
CA SER A 57 -14.25 8.90 7.21
C SER A 57 -14.66 7.52 7.72
N GLY A 58 -13.83 6.51 7.50
CA GLY A 58 -14.09 5.11 7.88
C GLY A 58 -15.09 4.37 6.99
N LYS A 59 -15.37 4.90 5.82
CA LYS A 59 -16.23 4.30 4.78
C LYS A 59 -15.75 4.74 3.40
N PRO A 60 -15.99 3.98 2.33
CA PRO A 60 -15.63 4.36 0.97
C PRO A 60 -16.21 5.72 0.55
N VAL A 61 -15.41 6.53 -0.14
CA VAL A 61 -15.81 7.86 -0.64
C VAL A 61 -15.50 8.01 -2.14
N ASN A 62 -14.34 7.52 -2.59
CA ASN A 62 -13.88 7.68 -3.98
C ASN A 62 -14.28 6.52 -4.91
N GLU A 63 -15.41 5.85 -4.65
CA GLU A 63 -15.84 4.67 -5.44
C GLU A 63 -15.93 4.93 -6.95
N THR A 64 -16.37 6.11 -7.37
CA THR A 64 -16.47 6.45 -8.80
C THR A 64 -15.08 6.47 -9.46
N ALA A 65 -14.09 7.05 -8.80
CA ALA A 65 -12.70 7.08 -9.29
C ALA A 65 -12.09 5.67 -9.30
N ILE A 66 -12.33 4.87 -8.27
CA ILE A 66 -11.89 3.48 -8.18
C ILE A 66 -12.49 2.67 -9.33
N LYS A 67 -13.80 2.77 -9.57
CA LYS A 67 -14.48 2.09 -10.68
C LYS A 67 -13.95 2.51 -12.05
N SER A 68 -13.59 3.79 -12.23
CA SER A 68 -12.99 4.26 -13.48
C SER A 68 -11.61 3.65 -13.73
N ILE A 69 -10.78 3.52 -12.69
CA ILE A 69 -9.48 2.84 -12.76
C ILE A 69 -9.67 1.36 -13.11
N VAL A 70 -10.55 0.66 -12.39
CA VAL A 70 -10.83 -0.77 -12.65
C VAL A 70 -11.36 -0.99 -14.06
N SER A 71 -12.23 -0.10 -14.56
CA SER A 71 -12.74 -0.17 -15.94
C SER A 71 -11.64 0.04 -16.98
N GLU A 72 -10.63 0.85 -16.68
CA GLU A 72 -9.55 1.19 -17.61
C GLU A 72 -8.46 0.11 -17.67
N VAL A 73 -8.03 -0.41 -16.51
CA VAL A 73 -6.86 -1.29 -16.44
C VAL A 73 -7.12 -2.62 -15.70
N GLY A 74 -8.33 -2.83 -15.20
CA GLY A 74 -8.69 -4.06 -14.50
C GLY A 74 -8.59 -5.29 -15.43
N GLY A 75 -8.06 -6.38 -14.88
CA GLY A 75 -7.79 -7.61 -15.63
C GLY A 75 -6.47 -7.61 -16.44
N GLU A 76 -5.79 -6.48 -16.60
CA GLU A 76 -4.44 -6.41 -17.17
C GLU A 76 -3.37 -6.67 -16.11
N ILE A 77 -3.50 -6.01 -14.95
CA ILE A 77 -2.64 -6.19 -13.79
C ILE A 77 -3.46 -6.16 -12.49
N PRO A 78 -3.02 -6.84 -11.42
CA PRO A 78 -3.70 -6.81 -10.14
C PRO A 78 -3.78 -5.42 -9.54
N ILE A 79 -4.94 -5.10 -8.95
CA ILE A 79 -5.22 -3.86 -8.22
C ILE A 79 -5.43 -4.18 -6.75
N GLN A 80 -4.68 -3.54 -5.85
CA GLN A 80 -4.90 -3.59 -4.41
C GLN A 80 -5.40 -2.25 -3.90
N LEU A 81 -6.43 -2.26 -3.05
CA LEU A 81 -7.12 -1.06 -2.59
C LEU A 81 -7.20 -0.99 -1.08
N GLY A 82 -6.79 0.16 -0.51
CA GLY A 82 -6.97 0.51 0.89
C GLY A 82 -7.82 1.77 1.07
N GLY A 83 -8.20 2.04 2.33
CA GLY A 83 -8.96 3.24 2.71
C GLY A 83 -10.43 2.97 2.99
N GLY A 84 -10.84 3.14 4.26
CA GLY A 84 -12.25 3.05 4.68
C GLY A 84 -12.87 1.65 4.76
N ILE A 85 -12.11 0.58 4.62
CA ILE A 85 -12.59 -0.80 4.64
C ILE A 85 -12.74 -1.26 6.09
N ARG A 86 -13.98 -1.39 6.59
CA ARG A 86 -14.25 -1.70 8.00
C ARG A 86 -15.32 -2.78 8.24
N ASN A 87 -15.87 -3.39 7.20
CA ASN A 87 -16.87 -4.47 7.26
C ASN A 87 -16.82 -5.37 6.02
N ILE A 88 -17.43 -6.55 6.12
CA ILE A 88 -17.46 -7.58 5.08
C ILE A 88 -18.14 -7.11 3.80
N ASP A 89 -19.25 -6.39 3.91
CA ASP A 89 -20.00 -5.91 2.74
C ASP A 89 -19.13 -4.98 1.87
N THR A 90 -18.29 -4.15 2.51
CA THR A 90 -17.34 -3.27 1.80
C THR A 90 -16.24 -4.09 1.11
N VAL A 91 -15.71 -5.12 1.77
CA VAL A 91 -14.73 -6.05 1.16
C VAL A 91 -15.34 -6.70 -0.07
N GLU A 92 -16.50 -7.33 0.07
CA GLU A 92 -17.20 -8.02 -1.02
C GLU A 92 -17.51 -7.08 -2.17
N SER A 93 -17.99 -5.86 -1.88
CA SER A 93 -18.31 -4.85 -2.89
C SER A 93 -17.12 -4.49 -3.76
N PHE A 94 -15.93 -4.27 -3.15
CA PHE A 94 -14.73 -3.93 -3.90
C PHE A 94 -14.19 -5.12 -4.70
N LEU A 95 -14.15 -6.32 -4.13
CA LEU A 95 -13.72 -7.52 -4.85
C LEU A 95 -14.65 -7.81 -6.04
N ASN A 96 -15.97 -7.69 -5.86
CA ASN A 96 -16.95 -7.85 -6.94
C ASN A 96 -16.86 -6.74 -8.00
N SER A 97 -16.31 -5.57 -7.67
CA SER A 97 -16.08 -4.49 -8.63
C SER A 97 -14.84 -4.67 -9.51
N GLY A 98 -14.03 -5.71 -9.25
CA GLY A 98 -12.81 -6.02 -10.01
C GLY A 98 -11.50 -5.57 -9.35
N VAL A 99 -11.53 -5.19 -8.06
CA VAL A 99 -10.32 -5.06 -7.23
C VAL A 99 -9.86 -6.47 -6.86
N ASP A 100 -8.57 -6.76 -6.99
CA ASP A 100 -8.04 -8.12 -6.76
C ASP A 100 -7.76 -8.40 -5.27
N SER A 101 -7.35 -7.38 -4.53
CA SER A 101 -7.07 -7.49 -3.10
C SER A 101 -7.48 -6.22 -2.35
N VAL A 102 -7.95 -6.38 -1.13
CA VAL A 102 -8.26 -5.24 -0.24
C VAL A 102 -7.27 -5.16 0.91
N ILE A 103 -6.94 -3.92 1.30
CA ILE A 103 -5.98 -3.62 2.37
C ILE A 103 -6.76 -3.12 3.59
N ILE A 104 -6.66 -3.87 4.68
CA ILE A 104 -7.30 -3.55 5.95
C ILE A 104 -6.22 -2.98 6.89
N GLY A 105 -6.31 -1.69 7.23
CA GLY A 105 -5.41 -1.02 8.16
C GLY A 105 -6.04 -0.89 9.55
N THR A 106 -6.56 0.29 9.88
CA THR A 106 -7.16 0.62 11.20
C THR A 106 -8.08 -0.47 11.74
N ALA A 107 -8.95 -1.04 10.89
CA ALA A 107 -9.90 -2.06 11.31
C ALA A 107 -9.23 -3.39 11.71
N ALA A 108 -8.08 -3.74 11.16
CA ALA A 108 -7.31 -4.91 11.59
C ALA A 108 -6.90 -4.81 13.07
N VAL A 109 -6.53 -3.60 13.51
CA VAL A 109 -6.10 -3.33 14.88
C VAL A 109 -7.29 -3.18 15.84
N THR A 110 -8.31 -2.42 15.42
CA THR A 110 -9.44 -2.07 16.30
C THR A 110 -10.53 -3.13 16.36
N ASN A 111 -10.64 -3.99 15.34
CA ASN A 111 -11.61 -5.08 15.27
C ASN A 111 -10.96 -6.33 14.62
N PRO A 112 -10.06 -7.04 15.33
CA PRO A 112 -9.37 -8.21 14.78
C PRO A 112 -10.32 -9.36 14.42
N GLY A 113 -11.51 -9.42 14.99
CA GLY A 113 -12.54 -10.38 14.61
C GLY A 113 -13.04 -10.19 13.18
N PHE A 114 -13.21 -8.95 12.75
CA PHE A 114 -13.52 -8.62 11.35
C PHE A 114 -12.39 -9.06 10.39
N LEU A 115 -11.12 -8.80 10.76
CA LEU A 115 -10.00 -9.24 9.92
C LEU A 115 -10.01 -10.75 9.74
N HIS A 116 -10.18 -11.51 10.83
CA HIS A 116 -10.24 -12.98 10.78
C HIS A 116 -11.40 -13.47 9.90
N GLU A 117 -12.60 -12.88 10.04
CA GLU A 117 -13.75 -13.18 9.20
C GLU A 117 -13.48 -12.88 7.73
N ALA A 118 -12.86 -11.74 7.41
CA ALA A 118 -12.51 -11.35 6.04
C ALA A 118 -11.51 -12.33 5.41
N CYS A 119 -10.47 -12.74 6.14
CA CYS A 119 -9.50 -13.74 5.66
C CYS A 119 -10.14 -15.10 5.40
N PHE A 120 -11.11 -15.50 6.24
CA PHE A 120 -11.84 -16.74 6.04
C PHE A 120 -12.78 -16.70 4.84
N ALA A 121 -13.49 -15.57 4.66
CA ALA A 121 -14.46 -15.41 3.55
C ALA A 121 -13.77 -15.17 2.19
N PHE A 122 -12.60 -14.52 2.17
CA PHE A 122 -11.90 -14.12 0.94
C PHE A 122 -10.41 -14.52 1.01
N PRO A 123 -10.12 -15.83 1.01
CA PRO A 123 -8.75 -16.32 1.16
C PRO A 123 -7.85 -15.85 0.00
N GLY A 124 -6.65 -15.33 0.35
CA GLY A 124 -5.68 -14.84 -0.62
C GLY A 124 -5.97 -13.43 -1.17
N GLN A 125 -7.05 -12.76 -0.71
CA GLN A 125 -7.44 -11.43 -1.21
C GLN A 125 -7.36 -10.35 -0.11
N ILE A 126 -6.95 -10.70 1.10
CA ILE A 126 -6.86 -9.78 2.23
C ILE A 126 -5.39 -9.48 2.54
N ILE A 127 -5.05 -8.21 2.46
CA ILE A 127 -3.74 -7.65 2.83
C ILE A 127 -3.93 -6.82 4.09
N VAL A 128 -2.95 -6.80 4.98
CA VAL A 128 -2.95 -5.89 6.12
C VAL A 128 -1.97 -4.75 5.89
N GLY A 129 -2.43 -3.52 6.08
CA GLY A 129 -1.60 -2.33 6.14
C GLY A 129 -1.23 -2.02 7.60
N LEU A 130 0.07 -1.99 7.90
CA LEU A 130 0.62 -1.59 9.19
C LEU A 130 1.48 -0.34 9.01
N ASP A 131 0.91 0.79 9.36
CA ASP A 131 1.57 2.08 9.36
C ASP A 131 2.20 2.29 10.74
N ALA A 132 3.51 2.47 10.82
CA ALA A 132 4.19 2.53 12.10
C ALA A 132 5.27 3.63 12.14
N LYS A 133 5.54 4.10 13.36
CA LYS A 133 6.66 4.98 13.68
C LYS A 133 7.43 4.39 14.85
N ASP A 134 8.73 4.23 14.68
CA ASP A 134 9.62 3.67 15.71
C ASP A 134 9.13 2.32 16.27
N GLY A 135 8.45 1.52 15.42
CA GLY A 135 7.90 0.22 15.77
C GLY A 135 6.51 0.24 16.44
N ASP A 136 5.94 1.41 16.72
CA ASP A 136 4.57 1.56 17.24
C ASP A 136 3.59 1.80 16.10
N VAL A 137 2.48 1.04 16.08
CA VAL A 137 1.48 1.11 15.01
C VAL A 137 0.55 2.29 15.19
N ALA A 138 0.34 3.04 14.10
CA ALA A 138 -0.61 4.14 14.00
C ALA A 138 -1.93 3.72 13.33
N ILE A 139 -3.02 4.37 13.69
CA ILE A 139 -4.36 4.16 13.12
C ILE A 139 -5.05 5.49 12.81
N ASN A 140 -6.20 5.44 12.12
CA ASN A 140 -7.04 6.59 11.79
C ASN A 140 -6.30 7.67 10.97
N GLY A 141 -5.64 7.27 9.86
CA GLY A 141 -4.87 8.23 9.05
C GLY A 141 -3.68 8.82 9.82
N TRP A 142 -3.06 8.00 10.69
CA TRP A 142 -1.88 8.30 11.52
C TRP A 142 -2.11 9.26 12.69
N GLU A 143 -3.37 9.61 12.95
CA GLU A 143 -3.72 10.54 14.05
C GLU A 143 -3.47 9.96 15.45
N LYS A 144 -3.45 8.61 15.57
CA LYS A 144 -3.37 7.95 16.86
C LYS A 144 -2.37 6.80 16.85
N MET A 145 -1.36 6.92 17.72
CA MET A 145 -0.46 5.80 18.07
C MET A 145 -1.18 4.82 19.00
N THR A 146 -0.98 3.53 18.79
CA THR A 146 -1.71 2.48 19.52
C THR A 146 -0.98 1.92 20.72
N GLY A 147 0.34 2.09 20.79
CA GLY A 147 1.21 1.40 21.74
C GLY A 147 1.43 -0.08 21.42
N HIS A 148 0.96 -0.56 20.27
CA HIS A 148 1.17 -1.94 19.83
C HIS A 148 2.40 -2.05 18.94
N ASN A 149 3.25 -3.02 19.24
CA ASN A 149 4.43 -3.33 18.43
C ASN A 149 4.01 -3.91 17.07
N VAL A 150 4.60 -3.40 15.99
CA VAL A 150 4.28 -3.78 14.61
C VAL A 150 4.56 -5.27 14.33
N ILE A 151 5.63 -5.84 14.89
CA ILE A 151 5.99 -7.25 14.70
C ILE A 151 4.96 -8.16 15.39
N GLU A 152 4.60 -7.86 16.64
CA GLU A 152 3.62 -8.65 17.39
C GLU A 152 2.24 -8.66 16.70
N LEU A 153 1.80 -7.51 16.18
CA LEU A 153 0.56 -7.44 15.42
C LEU A 153 0.64 -8.20 14.10
N ALA A 154 1.74 -8.05 13.36
CA ALA A 154 1.93 -8.73 12.08
C ALA A 154 1.92 -10.25 12.24
N GLN A 155 2.62 -10.79 13.25
CA GLN A 155 2.60 -12.23 13.58
C GLN A 155 1.20 -12.73 13.91
N LYS A 156 0.45 -11.98 14.73
CA LYS A 156 -0.94 -12.31 15.03
C LYS A 156 -1.83 -12.34 13.78
N PHE A 157 -1.63 -11.39 12.84
CA PHE A 157 -2.43 -11.32 11.62
C PHE A 157 -2.01 -12.37 10.58
N GLU A 158 -0.73 -12.80 10.58
CA GLU A 158 -0.28 -13.95 9.81
C GLU A 158 -1.10 -15.20 10.18
N ASP A 159 -1.34 -15.45 11.48
CA ASP A 159 -2.15 -16.58 11.95
C ASP A 159 -3.62 -16.51 11.49
N TYR A 160 -4.12 -15.34 11.09
CA TYR A 160 -5.47 -15.18 10.53
C TYR A 160 -5.56 -15.51 9.04
N GLY A 161 -4.42 -15.69 8.37
CA GLY A 161 -4.35 -16.04 6.96
C GLY A 161 -4.36 -14.85 6.00
N VAL A 162 -3.80 -13.70 6.42
CA VAL A 162 -3.58 -12.57 5.49
C VAL A 162 -2.59 -12.94 4.38
N GLU A 163 -2.79 -12.42 3.18
CA GLU A 163 -1.93 -12.71 2.01
C GLU A 163 -0.54 -12.12 2.18
N SER A 164 -0.46 -10.90 2.69
CA SER A 164 0.80 -10.18 2.89
C SER A 164 0.62 -9.00 3.85
N VAL A 165 1.73 -8.42 4.29
CA VAL A 165 1.76 -7.21 5.11
C VAL A 165 2.39 -6.08 4.31
N ILE A 166 1.69 -4.94 4.20
CA ILE A 166 2.29 -3.68 3.75
C ILE A 166 2.77 -2.95 5.02
N TYR A 167 4.05 -2.68 5.08
CA TYR A 167 4.67 -1.93 6.17
C TYR A 167 5.03 -0.52 5.71
N THR A 168 4.37 0.49 6.27
CA THR A 168 4.65 1.90 6.00
C THR A 168 5.39 2.53 7.17
N ASP A 169 6.62 3.03 6.93
CA ASP A 169 7.28 3.93 7.88
C ASP A 169 6.74 5.35 7.71
N ILE A 170 5.80 5.75 8.60
CA ILE A 170 5.12 7.05 8.52
C ILE A 170 6.04 8.24 8.86
N GLY A 171 7.19 7.99 9.48
CA GLY A 171 8.20 9.02 9.72
C GLY A 171 8.97 9.39 8.44
N ARG A 172 8.95 8.52 7.45
CA ARG A 172 9.65 8.68 6.16
C ARG A 172 8.72 8.93 4.99
N ASP A 173 7.43 8.60 5.14
CA ASP A 173 6.47 8.70 4.05
C ASP A 173 6.33 10.15 3.53
N GLY A 174 6.40 10.30 2.19
CA GLY A 174 6.38 11.59 1.53
C GLY A 174 7.64 12.47 1.71
N MET A 175 8.70 11.97 2.39
CA MET A 175 9.87 12.76 2.75
C MET A 175 11.07 12.56 1.82
N LEU A 176 11.04 11.59 0.90
CA LEU A 176 12.17 11.23 0.03
C LEU A 176 13.49 10.99 0.80
N SER A 177 13.39 10.43 2.00
CA SER A 177 14.51 10.26 2.92
C SER A 177 15.15 8.86 2.90
N GLY A 178 14.72 8.04 1.96
CA GLY A 178 15.10 6.62 1.84
C GLY A 178 14.19 5.69 2.64
N VAL A 179 14.07 4.45 2.19
CA VAL A 179 13.28 3.38 2.85
C VAL A 179 13.93 2.96 4.16
N ASN A 180 13.14 2.61 5.16
CA ASN A 180 13.64 2.03 6.40
C ASN A 180 13.97 0.54 6.21
N ILE A 181 15.15 0.26 5.62
CA ILE A 181 15.59 -1.11 5.31
C ILE A 181 15.66 -1.95 6.58
N GLU A 182 16.26 -1.43 7.67
CA GLU A 182 16.45 -2.17 8.90
C GLU A 182 15.13 -2.64 9.52
N ALA A 183 14.16 -1.73 9.65
CA ALA A 183 12.85 -2.07 10.21
C ALA A 183 12.07 -3.03 9.28
N THR A 184 12.17 -2.85 7.96
CA THR A 184 11.52 -3.73 6.98
C THR A 184 12.11 -5.15 7.02
N VAL A 185 13.45 -5.27 7.09
CA VAL A 185 14.16 -6.54 7.24
C VAL A 185 13.72 -7.23 8.53
N LYS A 186 13.78 -6.55 9.67
CA LYS A 186 13.41 -7.09 10.97
C LYS A 186 11.97 -7.61 11.01
N LEU A 187 11.04 -6.88 10.38
CA LEU A 187 9.66 -7.34 10.26
C LEU A 187 9.58 -8.58 9.36
N SER A 188 10.22 -8.57 8.20
CA SER A 188 10.18 -9.68 7.25
C SER A 188 10.79 -10.96 7.81
N GLU A 189 11.89 -10.87 8.56
CA GLU A 189 12.50 -12.02 9.23
C GLU A 189 11.60 -12.65 10.32
N SER A 190 10.65 -11.88 10.86
CA SER A 190 9.72 -12.33 11.89
C SER A 190 8.46 -13.01 11.35
N LEU A 191 8.26 -13.02 10.03
CA LEU A 191 7.06 -13.49 9.35
C LEU A 191 7.39 -14.60 8.33
N LYS A 192 6.40 -15.41 7.99
CA LYS A 192 6.44 -16.39 6.90
C LYS A 192 5.74 -15.89 5.64
N ILE A 193 4.85 -14.89 5.79
CA ILE A 193 4.14 -14.24 4.70
C ILE A 193 4.95 -13.08 4.13
N PRO A 194 4.71 -12.70 2.87
CA PRO A 194 5.46 -11.62 2.23
C PRO A 194 5.25 -10.27 2.91
N VAL A 195 6.31 -9.45 2.91
CA VAL A 195 6.26 -8.04 3.30
C VAL A 195 6.43 -7.16 2.07
N VAL A 196 5.65 -6.10 1.98
CA VAL A 196 5.79 -5.01 1.00
C VAL A 196 6.19 -3.75 1.75
N ALA A 197 7.34 -3.17 1.38
CA ALA A 197 7.82 -1.93 1.97
C ALA A 197 7.01 -0.72 1.45
N SER A 198 6.82 0.29 2.29
CA SER A 198 6.18 1.56 1.92
C SER A 198 6.76 2.71 2.74
N GLY A 199 6.75 3.91 2.14
CA GLY A 199 7.23 5.12 2.77
C GLY A 199 8.73 5.39 2.57
N GLY A 200 9.05 6.61 2.15
CA GLY A 200 10.41 7.14 2.09
C GLY A 200 11.19 6.89 0.80
N VAL A 201 10.74 6.05 -0.12
CA VAL A 201 11.46 5.82 -1.40
C VAL A 201 11.79 7.15 -2.05
N SER A 202 13.07 7.32 -2.46
CA SER A 202 13.53 8.55 -3.06
C SER A 202 14.17 8.37 -4.45
N ASN A 203 14.91 7.29 -4.67
CA ASN A 203 15.67 7.09 -5.91
C ASN A 203 16.06 5.61 -6.12
N LEU A 204 16.78 5.33 -7.22
CA LEU A 204 17.23 3.97 -7.58
C LEU A 204 18.15 3.31 -6.53
N THR A 205 18.84 4.08 -5.70
CA THR A 205 19.68 3.51 -4.63
C THR A 205 18.83 2.79 -3.59
N ASP A 206 17.65 3.34 -3.26
CA ASP A 206 16.71 2.70 -2.34
C ASP A 206 16.16 1.40 -2.91
N ILE A 207 15.83 1.39 -4.21
CA ILE A 207 15.38 0.19 -4.92
C ILE A 207 16.45 -0.89 -4.88
N LYS A 208 17.71 -0.52 -5.18
CA LYS A 208 18.84 -1.43 -5.10
C LYS A 208 18.99 -2.02 -3.69
N ALA A 209 18.98 -1.18 -2.66
CA ALA A 209 19.13 -1.61 -1.27
C ALA A 209 18.03 -2.60 -0.85
N LEU A 210 16.79 -2.41 -1.30
CA LEU A 210 15.69 -3.37 -1.07
C LEU A 210 15.90 -4.68 -1.85
N CYS A 211 16.36 -4.60 -3.11
CA CYS A 211 16.68 -5.80 -3.90
C CYS A 211 17.77 -6.64 -3.26
N ASP A 212 18.80 -6.01 -2.68
CA ASP A 212 19.91 -6.70 -2.01
C ASP A 212 19.44 -7.54 -0.80
N VAL A 213 18.28 -7.24 -0.22
CA VAL A 213 17.67 -7.95 0.92
C VAL A 213 16.32 -8.62 0.60
N ALA A 214 15.89 -8.65 -0.66
CA ALA A 214 14.57 -9.17 -1.04
C ALA A 214 14.36 -10.66 -0.73
N ASN A 215 15.43 -11.45 -0.72
CA ASN A 215 15.40 -12.89 -0.46
C ASN A 215 14.91 -13.29 0.93
N ILE A 216 14.81 -12.36 1.89
CA ILE A 216 14.30 -12.62 3.25
C ILE A 216 12.77 -12.53 3.33
N GLY A 217 12.05 -12.35 2.22
CA GLY A 217 10.59 -12.29 2.19
C GLY A 217 10.02 -10.92 1.81
N ILE A 218 10.86 -9.95 1.39
CA ILE A 218 10.40 -8.66 0.88
C ILE A 218 9.98 -8.82 -0.59
N ARG A 219 8.66 -8.82 -0.84
CA ARG A 219 8.08 -9.08 -2.16
C ARG A 219 8.07 -7.86 -3.07
N GLY A 220 7.98 -6.67 -2.49
CA GLY A 220 7.85 -5.45 -3.27
C GLY A 220 8.03 -4.18 -2.45
N VAL A 221 7.97 -3.06 -3.15
CA VAL A 221 7.96 -1.72 -2.57
C VAL A 221 6.90 -0.85 -3.25
N ILE A 222 6.14 -0.10 -2.43
CA ILE A 222 5.19 0.91 -2.90
C ILE A 222 5.93 2.24 -3.02
N THR A 223 5.74 2.91 -4.14
CA THR A 223 6.30 4.23 -4.41
C THR A 223 5.22 5.19 -4.89
N GLY A 224 5.16 6.34 -4.28
CA GLY A 224 4.26 7.45 -4.62
C GLY A 224 5.08 8.68 -4.97
N THR A 225 5.40 9.51 -3.97
CA THR A 225 6.06 10.83 -4.12
C THR A 225 7.22 10.81 -5.12
N ALA A 226 8.13 9.83 -5.04
CA ALA A 226 9.33 9.76 -5.86
C ALA A 226 9.05 9.68 -7.37
N ILE A 227 8.05 8.92 -7.78
CA ILE A 227 7.67 8.78 -9.21
C ILE A 227 6.87 9.98 -9.72
N TYR A 228 6.12 10.65 -8.85
CA TYR A 228 5.37 11.86 -9.20
C TYR A 228 6.27 13.10 -9.28
N GLU A 229 7.26 13.22 -8.40
CA GLU A 229 8.25 14.29 -8.41
C GLU A 229 9.41 14.05 -9.39
N GLY A 230 9.48 12.85 -9.98
CA GLY A 230 10.51 12.46 -10.97
C GLY A 230 11.90 12.22 -10.38
N THR A 231 12.01 12.04 -9.05
CA THR A 231 13.27 11.65 -8.40
C THR A 231 13.59 10.18 -8.60
N LEU A 232 12.56 9.37 -8.90
CA LEU A 232 12.66 7.96 -9.28
C LEU A 232 12.04 7.78 -10.67
N ASP A 233 12.84 7.36 -11.65
CA ASP A 233 12.35 6.88 -12.93
C ASP A 233 11.72 5.49 -12.74
N PHE A 234 10.43 5.37 -13.04
CA PHE A 234 9.68 4.14 -12.75
C PHE A 234 10.10 2.97 -13.63
N GLU A 235 10.33 3.20 -14.94
CA GLU A 235 10.78 2.15 -15.86
C GLU A 235 12.17 1.64 -15.46
N ALA A 236 13.10 2.56 -15.13
CA ALA A 236 14.42 2.20 -14.65
C ALA A 236 14.37 1.40 -13.33
N ALA A 237 13.45 1.75 -12.42
CA ALA A 237 13.26 1.00 -11.17
C ALA A 237 12.75 -0.42 -11.42
N GLN A 238 11.78 -0.60 -12.33
CA GLN A 238 11.28 -1.91 -12.75
C GLN A 238 12.40 -2.77 -13.38
N GLN A 239 13.19 -2.18 -14.27
CA GLN A 239 14.30 -2.87 -14.92
C GLN A 239 15.35 -3.31 -13.89
N LEU A 240 15.77 -2.41 -13.00
CA LEU A 240 16.74 -2.71 -11.94
C LEU A 240 16.26 -3.85 -11.03
N ALA A 241 14.99 -3.79 -10.58
CA ALA A 241 14.42 -4.83 -9.74
C ALA A 241 14.40 -6.19 -10.46
N LYS A 242 14.03 -6.22 -11.76
CA LYS A 242 14.05 -7.44 -12.57
C LYS A 242 15.46 -8.01 -12.71
N GLU A 243 16.47 -7.18 -12.92
CA GLU A 243 17.87 -7.62 -13.07
C GLU A 243 18.44 -8.21 -11.78
N LEU A 244 18.09 -7.65 -10.63
CA LEU A 244 18.66 -8.04 -9.34
C LEU A 244 17.91 -9.17 -8.64
N THR A 245 16.59 -9.33 -8.91
CA THR A 245 15.77 -10.32 -8.21
C THR A 245 15.11 -11.36 -9.14
N GLY A 246 15.30 -11.25 -10.44
CA GLY A 246 15.08 -12.25 -11.46
C GLY A 246 13.84 -12.65 -11.89
#